data_53312c73a6c410b395de486082a3e6f5
#
_entry.id   53312c73a6c410b395de486082a3e6f5
#
_cell.length_a   1.000
_cell.length_b   1.000
_cell.length_c   1.000
_cell.angle_alpha   90.00
_cell.angle_beta   90.00
_cell.angle_gamma   90.00
#
_symmetry.space_group_name_H-M   'P 1'
#
loop_
_entity.id
_entity.type
_entity.pdbx_description
1 polymer ?
#
loop_
_entity_poly.entity_id
_entity_poly.type
_entity_poly.pdbx_seq_one_letter_code
_entity_poly.pdbx_strand_id
1 'polypeptide(L)'
;PAGMPSTAPFRVVGTHTDSPNLRVKPQPNLVKAGWQMLAVEPYGGLLLNSWLDRDLGLAGRVAVRDASTPTGIATRLFHDHDPLLRVAQLAVHLDRGVNERGLVLNPQQHLVPLWGVGERPVSVAAYLAAQVAADPGDVLAWDAMLHDTQPPARIGRQRELIASPRLDNLASTYAALRAIVHVAASGEHTAYRPVVVLFDHEEVGSRSERGAASPLLPSVLERVVLAAGGGRDELWRALAGTIVASADMAHATHPNYAELHEPSHRVAVNGGPVLKVNTELRYATDAVGAAAIRLAADQAGVPLQVFVTRSDLPCGSTIGPITAGQVGVTTVDLGAPMLSMHSIRELAGVPDQAMYAATLAAFLVPVG
;
A
#
# COMPACT_ATOMS: atom_id res chain seq x y z
N PRO A 1 18.98 -0.21 -19.50
CA PRO A 1 20.07 0.47 -20.20
C PRO A 1 20.15 0.02 -21.66
N ALA A 2 20.43 0.94 -22.58
CA ALA A 2 20.65 0.60 -23.98
C ALA A 2 21.88 -0.31 -24.11
N GLY A 3 21.80 -1.38 -24.94
CA GLY A 3 22.92 -2.29 -25.23
C GLY A 3 23.04 -3.52 -24.31
N MET A 4 22.12 -3.73 -23.36
CA MET A 4 22.11 -4.97 -22.57
C MET A 4 21.64 -6.17 -23.41
N PRO A 5 22.21 -7.37 -23.23
CA PRO A 5 21.76 -8.59 -23.92
C PRO A 5 20.27 -8.85 -23.65
N SER A 6 19.53 -9.40 -24.63
CA SER A 6 18.12 -9.75 -24.46
C SER A 6 17.88 -10.74 -23.29
N THR A 7 18.87 -11.56 -22.98
CA THR A 7 18.89 -12.52 -21.86
C THR A 7 19.26 -11.92 -20.51
N ALA A 8 19.58 -10.61 -20.44
CA ALA A 8 19.96 -10.01 -19.15
C ALA A 8 18.79 -10.12 -18.14
N PRO A 9 19.05 -10.64 -16.92
CA PRO A 9 18.02 -10.81 -15.92
C PRO A 9 17.56 -9.48 -15.33
N PHE A 10 16.44 -9.53 -14.63
CA PHE A 10 15.86 -8.35 -13.97
C PHE A 10 16.17 -8.33 -12.47
N ARG A 11 16.26 -7.13 -11.91
CA ARG A 11 16.07 -6.85 -10.49
C ARG A 11 14.79 -6.03 -10.36
N VAL A 12 13.76 -6.63 -9.80
CA VAL A 12 12.43 -6.02 -9.73
C VAL A 12 12.10 -5.65 -8.29
N VAL A 13 11.69 -4.42 -8.05
CA VAL A 13 11.07 -4.01 -6.78
C VAL A 13 9.59 -3.83 -7.04
N GLY A 14 8.75 -4.66 -6.42
CA GLY A 14 7.30 -4.56 -6.46
C GLY A 14 6.76 -3.94 -5.17
N THR A 15 5.82 -3.01 -5.29
CA THR A 15 5.08 -2.41 -4.16
C THR A 15 3.60 -2.29 -4.52
N HIS A 16 2.76 -1.77 -3.60
CA HIS A 16 1.39 -1.40 -3.92
C HIS A 16 1.09 0.05 -3.52
N THR A 17 0.05 0.62 -4.10
CA THR A 17 -0.32 2.04 -3.93
C THR A 17 -1.66 2.23 -3.24
N ASP A 18 -2.46 1.18 -3.11
CA ASP A 18 -3.71 1.19 -2.36
C ASP A 18 -3.44 1.04 -0.85
N SER A 19 -4.42 1.42 -0.05
CA SER A 19 -4.40 1.33 1.42
C SER A 19 -5.83 1.13 1.92
N PRO A 20 -6.04 0.51 3.10
CA PRO A 20 -7.37 0.33 3.67
C PRO A 20 -8.10 1.66 3.86
N ASN A 21 -9.37 1.70 3.47
CA ASN A 21 -10.18 2.91 3.55
C ASN A 21 -11.69 2.61 3.59
N LEU A 22 -12.51 3.66 3.73
CA LEU A 22 -13.96 3.60 3.58
C LEU A 22 -14.33 4.12 2.19
N ARG A 23 -14.97 3.29 1.36
CA ARG A 23 -15.40 3.64 0.00
C ARG A 23 -16.88 4.00 -0.05
N VAL A 24 -17.18 5.03 -0.79
CA VAL A 24 -18.55 5.51 -1.01
C VAL A 24 -19.32 4.53 -1.89
N LYS A 25 -20.47 4.05 -1.41
CA LYS A 25 -21.33 3.11 -2.15
C LYS A 25 -21.99 3.77 -3.38
N PRO A 26 -22.46 2.98 -4.36
CA PRO A 26 -23.16 3.51 -5.55
C PRO A 26 -24.46 4.25 -5.24
N GLN A 27 -25.17 3.87 -4.16
CA GLN A 27 -26.36 4.57 -3.66
C GLN A 27 -26.08 5.07 -2.24
N PRO A 28 -25.37 6.20 -2.10
CA PRO A 28 -24.78 6.59 -0.85
C PRO A 28 -25.65 7.51 0.02
N ASN A 29 -26.69 8.13 -0.56
CA ASN A 29 -27.44 9.20 0.08
C ASN A 29 -28.38 8.67 1.15
N LEU A 30 -28.12 8.97 2.42
CA LEU A 30 -28.91 8.50 3.55
C LEU A 30 -29.38 9.68 4.42
N VAL A 31 -30.54 9.51 5.06
CA VAL A 31 -31.00 10.35 6.17
C VAL A 31 -31.47 9.45 7.31
N LYS A 32 -31.04 9.75 8.53
CA LYS A 32 -31.47 9.04 9.72
C LYS A 32 -31.45 9.98 10.92
N ALA A 33 -32.56 10.05 11.64
CA ALA A 33 -32.70 10.87 12.86
C ALA A 33 -32.31 12.36 12.67
N GLY A 34 -32.64 12.95 11.50
CA GLY A 34 -32.30 14.36 11.20
C GLY A 34 -30.86 14.56 10.74
N TRP A 35 -30.09 13.49 10.55
CA TRP A 35 -28.71 13.54 10.04
C TRP A 35 -28.64 13.10 8.58
N GLN A 36 -27.94 13.88 7.79
CA GLN A 36 -27.53 13.50 6.45
C GLN A 36 -26.27 12.66 6.56
N MET A 37 -26.26 11.49 5.94
CA MET A 37 -25.22 10.50 6.09
C MET A 37 -24.80 9.92 4.74
N LEU A 38 -23.59 9.37 4.68
CA LEU A 38 -23.00 8.82 3.48
C LEU A 38 -22.80 7.31 3.62
N ALA A 39 -23.50 6.49 2.82
CA ALA A 39 -23.27 5.04 2.86
C ALA A 39 -21.90 4.68 2.32
N VAL A 40 -21.14 3.95 3.12
CA VAL A 40 -19.79 3.49 2.81
C VAL A 40 -19.66 1.99 3.04
N GLU A 41 -18.58 1.40 2.49
CA GLU A 41 -18.14 0.06 2.81
C GLU A 41 -16.63 0.02 3.05
N PRO A 42 -16.14 -0.86 3.93
CA PRO A 42 -14.72 -1.07 4.14
C PRO A 42 -14.04 -1.64 2.89
N TYR A 43 -12.87 -1.10 2.59
CA TYR A 43 -11.93 -1.61 1.60
C TYR A 43 -10.68 -2.08 2.31
N GLY A 44 -10.34 -3.37 2.19
CA GLY A 44 -9.22 -3.97 2.91
C GLY A 44 -9.47 -4.22 4.40
N GLY A 45 -8.40 -4.53 5.12
CA GLY A 45 -8.42 -4.91 6.53
C GLY A 45 -8.29 -3.74 7.50
N LEU A 46 -9.26 -2.82 7.56
CA LEU A 46 -9.20 -1.63 8.41
C LEU A 46 -9.16 -1.94 9.90
N LEU A 47 -8.39 -1.16 10.66
CA LEU A 47 -8.63 -0.97 12.10
C LEU A 47 -9.82 -0.03 12.29
N LEU A 48 -11.03 -0.60 12.38
CA LEU A 48 -12.31 0.14 12.34
C LEU A 48 -12.40 1.25 13.39
N ASN A 49 -11.91 0.97 14.60
CA ASN A 49 -11.93 1.93 15.72
C ASN A 49 -11.08 3.18 15.46
N SER A 50 -10.05 3.08 14.63
CA SER A 50 -9.17 4.22 14.31
C SER A 50 -9.84 5.29 13.46
N TRP A 51 -10.96 4.95 12.78
CA TRP A 51 -11.74 5.85 11.93
C TRP A 51 -12.76 6.68 12.71
N LEU A 52 -13.05 6.31 13.96
CA LEU A 52 -13.98 7.04 14.80
C LEU A 52 -13.40 8.39 15.22
N ASP A 53 -14.27 9.38 15.29
CA ASP A 53 -13.97 10.75 15.74
C ASP A 53 -12.84 11.46 14.99
N ARG A 54 -12.60 11.04 13.73
CA ARG A 54 -11.67 11.70 12.81
C ARG A 54 -12.43 12.64 11.88
N ASP A 55 -11.81 13.76 11.56
CA ASP A 55 -12.30 14.67 10.54
C ASP A 55 -11.85 14.15 9.17
N LEU A 56 -12.81 13.84 8.31
CA LEU A 56 -12.58 13.10 7.08
C LEU A 56 -12.92 13.96 5.85
N GLY A 57 -12.03 13.91 4.86
CA GLY A 57 -12.25 14.44 3.52
C GLY A 57 -12.61 13.33 2.53
N LEU A 58 -12.82 13.71 1.28
CA LEU A 58 -13.10 12.82 0.15
C LEU A 58 -12.05 12.98 -0.96
N ALA A 59 -11.62 11.87 -1.52
CA ALA A 59 -10.77 11.85 -2.70
C ALA A 59 -11.15 10.69 -3.62
N GLY A 60 -10.79 10.79 -4.88
CA GLY A 60 -11.02 9.69 -5.80
C GLY A 60 -11.07 10.10 -7.26
N ARG A 61 -11.77 9.29 -8.04
CA ARG A 61 -12.04 9.55 -9.46
C ARG A 61 -13.52 9.44 -9.77
N VAL A 62 -13.96 10.26 -10.69
CA VAL A 62 -15.33 10.30 -11.22
C VAL A 62 -15.30 9.97 -12.71
N ALA A 63 -16.08 9.01 -13.13
CA ALA A 63 -16.35 8.74 -14.52
C ALA A 63 -17.52 9.62 -14.96
N VAL A 64 -17.29 10.48 -15.95
CA VAL A 64 -18.28 11.40 -16.50
C VAL A 64 -18.53 11.11 -17.98
N ARG A 65 -19.74 11.40 -18.45
CA ARG A 65 -20.06 11.38 -19.88
C ARG A 65 -19.21 12.42 -20.60
N ASP A 66 -18.58 12.02 -21.70
CA ASP A 66 -17.78 12.92 -22.53
C ASP A 66 -17.77 12.42 -23.98
N ALA A 67 -18.59 13.07 -24.81
CA ALA A 67 -18.72 12.70 -26.21
C ALA A 67 -17.45 12.96 -27.06
N SER A 68 -16.47 13.67 -26.52
CA SER A 68 -15.20 13.91 -27.21
C SER A 68 -14.24 12.70 -27.14
N THR A 69 -14.49 11.74 -26.23
CA THR A 69 -13.68 10.53 -26.12
C THR A 69 -14.23 9.38 -26.95
N PRO A 70 -13.41 8.47 -27.47
CA PRO A 70 -13.88 7.32 -28.26
C PRO A 70 -14.86 6.40 -27.53
N THR A 71 -14.78 6.36 -26.19
CA THR A 71 -15.63 5.52 -25.32
C THR A 71 -16.89 6.26 -24.84
N GLY A 72 -16.99 7.57 -25.06
CA GLY A 72 -18.03 8.41 -24.44
C GLY A 72 -17.84 8.66 -22.95
N ILE A 73 -16.69 8.27 -22.38
CA ILE A 73 -16.39 8.36 -20.95
C ILE A 73 -15.05 9.05 -20.74
N ALA A 74 -15.03 10.05 -19.87
CA ALA A 74 -13.79 10.62 -19.32
C ALA A 74 -13.69 10.32 -17.82
N THR A 75 -12.47 10.14 -17.33
CA THR A 75 -12.18 10.00 -15.91
C THR A 75 -11.53 11.26 -15.37
N ARG A 76 -12.05 11.81 -14.30
CA ARG A 76 -11.52 13.01 -13.65
C ARG A 76 -11.19 12.72 -12.20
N LEU A 77 -10.03 13.18 -11.72
CA LEU A 77 -9.60 13.05 -10.32
C LEU A 77 -10.11 14.24 -9.52
N PHE A 78 -10.42 13.99 -8.25
CA PHE A 78 -10.71 15.03 -7.27
C PHE A 78 -10.06 14.72 -5.93
N HIS A 79 -9.79 15.75 -5.16
CA HIS A 79 -9.32 15.65 -3.79
C HIS A 79 -9.83 16.86 -3.00
N ASP A 80 -10.73 16.61 -2.08
CA ASP A 80 -11.22 17.62 -1.16
C ASP A 80 -10.52 17.45 0.19
N HIS A 81 -9.80 18.50 0.58
CA HIS A 81 -9.03 18.55 1.83
C HIS A 81 -9.85 19.03 3.02
N ASP A 82 -11.05 19.55 2.77
CA ASP A 82 -11.89 20.07 3.85
C ASP A 82 -12.42 18.94 4.73
N PRO A 83 -12.58 19.17 6.04
CA PRO A 83 -13.19 18.21 6.96
C PRO A 83 -14.71 18.16 6.72
N LEU A 84 -15.13 17.25 5.85
CA LEU A 84 -16.50 17.12 5.38
C LEU A 84 -17.34 16.13 6.18
N LEU A 85 -16.71 15.09 6.70
CA LEU A 85 -17.37 13.90 7.19
C LEU A 85 -16.79 13.49 8.54
N ARG A 86 -17.62 12.79 9.34
CA ARG A 86 -17.17 12.24 10.62
C ARG A 86 -17.94 10.97 10.97
N VAL A 87 -17.23 9.92 11.33
CA VAL A 87 -17.83 8.75 11.98
C VAL A 87 -17.83 9.00 13.48
N ALA A 88 -18.95 9.44 14.01
CA ALA A 88 -19.06 9.79 15.43
C ALA A 88 -19.16 8.54 16.30
N GLN A 89 -18.33 8.46 17.34
CA GLN A 89 -18.41 7.39 18.33
C GLN A 89 -19.59 7.62 19.28
N LEU A 90 -20.21 6.52 19.76
CA LEU A 90 -21.25 6.59 20.77
C LEU A 90 -20.66 7.09 22.11
N ALA A 91 -21.33 8.03 22.74
CA ALA A 91 -20.88 8.57 24.03
C ALA A 91 -20.83 7.46 25.10
N VAL A 92 -19.79 7.49 25.94
CA VAL A 92 -19.58 6.51 27.02
C VAL A 92 -20.80 6.36 27.94
N HIS A 93 -21.59 7.43 28.12
CA HIS A 93 -22.81 7.41 28.94
C HIS A 93 -23.92 6.48 28.39
N LEU A 94 -23.90 6.23 27.08
CA LEU A 94 -24.85 5.34 26.41
C LEU A 94 -24.30 3.91 26.22
N ASP A 95 -22.98 3.72 26.49
CA ASP A 95 -22.30 2.42 26.43
C ASP A 95 -21.25 2.33 27.56
N ARG A 96 -21.72 2.26 28.81
CA ARG A 96 -20.86 2.32 30.00
C ARG A 96 -19.87 1.17 30.13
N GLY A 97 -20.17 0.01 29.54
CA GLY A 97 -19.30 -1.17 29.58
C GLY A 97 -18.23 -1.23 28.48
N VAL A 98 -18.10 -0.21 27.64
CA VAL A 98 -17.20 -0.24 26.48
C VAL A 98 -15.73 -0.44 26.86
N ASN A 99 -15.29 0.13 27.99
CA ASN A 99 -13.90 0.01 28.46
C ASN A 99 -13.60 -1.35 29.11
N GLU A 100 -14.64 -2.11 29.52
CA GLU A 100 -14.49 -3.43 30.14
C GLU A 100 -14.54 -4.55 29.09
N ARG A 101 -15.51 -4.53 28.19
CA ARG A 101 -15.71 -5.57 27.16
C ARG A 101 -14.99 -5.30 25.84
N GLY A 102 -14.44 -4.10 25.67
CA GLY A 102 -13.91 -3.63 24.41
C GLY A 102 -14.96 -3.07 23.46
N LEU A 103 -14.51 -2.30 22.47
CA LEU A 103 -15.35 -1.71 21.41
C LEU A 103 -15.56 -2.72 20.27
N VAL A 104 -16.81 -3.14 20.06
CA VAL A 104 -17.22 -4.02 18.96
C VAL A 104 -18.01 -3.22 17.94
N LEU A 105 -17.48 -3.09 16.73
CA LEU A 105 -18.08 -2.31 15.65
C LEU A 105 -18.68 -3.22 14.57
N ASN A 106 -19.91 -2.93 14.17
CA ASN A 106 -20.53 -3.49 12.97
C ASN A 106 -20.27 -2.49 11.81
N PRO A 107 -19.53 -2.91 10.74
CA PRO A 107 -19.19 -1.99 9.65
C PRO A 107 -20.40 -1.39 8.94
N GLN A 108 -21.48 -2.14 8.79
CA GLN A 108 -22.70 -1.68 8.12
C GLN A 108 -23.48 -0.64 8.92
N GLN A 109 -23.42 -0.74 10.25
CA GLN A 109 -24.26 0.08 11.14
C GLN A 109 -23.50 1.23 11.80
N HIS A 110 -22.23 1.03 12.15
CA HIS A 110 -21.50 1.91 13.04
C HIS A 110 -20.43 2.77 12.32
N LEU A 111 -20.16 2.48 11.04
CA LEU A 111 -19.14 3.21 10.27
C LEU A 111 -19.74 4.17 9.21
N VAL A 112 -21.03 4.45 9.28
CA VAL A 112 -21.68 5.38 8.36
C VAL A 112 -21.38 6.83 8.78
N PRO A 113 -20.59 7.60 8.01
CA PRO A 113 -20.20 8.94 8.41
C PRO A 113 -21.36 9.93 8.29
N LEU A 114 -21.38 10.88 9.22
CA LEU A 114 -22.21 12.05 9.18
C LEU A 114 -21.68 13.03 8.13
N TRP A 115 -22.57 13.57 7.32
CA TRP A 115 -22.27 14.58 6.30
C TRP A 115 -22.81 15.96 6.67
N GLY A 116 -23.99 16.00 7.32
CA GLY A 116 -24.66 17.24 7.69
C GLY A 116 -25.92 17.00 8.51
N VAL A 117 -26.67 18.06 8.72
CA VAL A 117 -27.96 18.05 9.45
C VAL A 117 -29.08 18.41 8.47
N GLY A 118 -30.17 17.66 8.47
CA GLY A 118 -31.34 17.92 7.64
C GLY A 118 -32.15 16.66 7.32
N GLU A 119 -33.41 16.89 6.94
CA GLU A 119 -34.38 15.84 6.65
C GLU A 119 -34.36 15.37 5.17
N ARG A 120 -33.56 16.02 4.33
CA ARG A 120 -33.42 15.63 2.91
C ARG A 120 -31.98 15.14 2.64
N PRO A 121 -31.84 14.05 1.88
CA PRO A 121 -30.50 13.57 1.53
C PRO A 121 -29.75 14.56 0.63
N VAL A 122 -28.44 14.66 0.82
CA VAL A 122 -27.55 15.41 -0.08
C VAL A 122 -27.20 14.52 -1.26
N SER A 123 -27.22 15.07 -2.47
CA SER A 123 -26.81 14.35 -3.66
C SER A 123 -25.27 14.29 -3.76
N VAL A 124 -24.71 13.10 -3.54
CA VAL A 124 -23.27 12.88 -3.73
C VAL A 124 -22.87 13.06 -5.19
N ALA A 125 -23.70 12.66 -6.15
CA ALA A 125 -23.42 12.88 -7.58
C ALA A 125 -23.32 14.38 -7.90
N ALA A 126 -24.20 15.22 -7.35
CA ALA A 126 -24.11 16.67 -7.54
C ALA A 126 -22.85 17.27 -6.87
N TYR A 127 -22.50 16.80 -5.68
CA TYR A 127 -21.26 17.19 -5.01
C TYR A 127 -20.02 16.82 -5.85
N LEU A 128 -19.93 15.57 -6.29
CA LEU A 128 -18.81 15.09 -7.10
C LEU A 128 -18.73 15.80 -8.45
N ALA A 129 -19.88 16.10 -9.09
CA ALA A 129 -19.93 16.89 -10.30
C ALA A 129 -19.28 18.27 -10.13
N ALA A 130 -19.59 18.96 -9.02
CA ALA A 130 -18.99 20.26 -8.70
C ALA A 130 -17.46 20.14 -8.49
N GLN A 131 -16.98 19.07 -7.84
CA GLN A 131 -15.55 18.85 -7.65
C GLN A 131 -14.76 18.66 -8.96
N VAL A 132 -15.40 18.13 -9.99
CA VAL A 132 -14.75 17.82 -11.28
C VAL A 132 -15.21 18.72 -12.42
N ALA A 133 -15.91 19.80 -12.13
CA ALA A 133 -16.47 20.75 -13.12
C ALA A 133 -17.27 20.01 -14.22
N ALA A 134 -18.24 19.19 -13.81
CA ALA A 134 -19.17 18.46 -14.67
C ALA A 134 -20.63 18.82 -14.36
N ASP A 135 -21.55 18.47 -15.26
CA ASP A 135 -22.98 18.48 -14.96
C ASP A 135 -23.33 17.27 -14.06
N PRO A 136 -24.17 17.40 -13.05
CA PRO A 136 -24.60 16.27 -12.22
C PRO A 136 -25.23 15.13 -13.01
N GLY A 137 -25.90 15.40 -14.13
CA GLY A 137 -26.49 14.41 -15.04
C GLY A 137 -25.45 13.61 -15.85
N ASP A 138 -24.22 14.11 -15.92
CA ASP A 138 -23.12 13.45 -16.62
C ASP A 138 -22.24 12.58 -15.70
N VAL A 139 -22.44 12.61 -14.39
CA VAL A 139 -21.76 11.69 -13.46
C VAL A 139 -22.34 10.28 -13.62
N LEU A 140 -21.51 9.37 -14.14
CA LEU A 140 -21.90 7.99 -14.43
C LEU A 140 -21.54 7.02 -13.29
N ALA A 141 -20.36 7.21 -12.70
CA ALA A 141 -19.86 6.37 -11.62
C ALA A 141 -18.70 7.06 -10.90
N TRP A 142 -18.29 6.51 -9.76
CA TRP A 142 -17.15 6.99 -8.98
C TRP A 142 -16.44 5.85 -8.23
N ASP A 143 -15.15 6.05 -8.04
CA ASP A 143 -14.36 5.40 -6.97
C ASP A 143 -13.95 6.52 -6.01
N ALA A 144 -14.78 6.77 -5.02
CA ALA A 144 -14.56 7.81 -4.03
C ALA A 144 -14.32 7.19 -2.65
N MET A 145 -13.32 7.69 -1.95
CA MET A 145 -12.88 7.15 -0.67
C MET A 145 -12.66 8.27 0.35
N LEU A 146 -12.89 7.93 1.61
CA LEU A 146 -12.64 8.81 2.72
C LEU A 146 -11.16 8.78 3.09
N HIS A 147 -10.66 9.92 3.56
CA HIS A 147 -9.31 10.03 4.10
C HIS A 147 -9.27 10.95 5.33
N ASP A 148 -8.27 10.75 6.19
CA ASP A 148 -7.99 11.66 7.31
C ASP A 148 -7.48 13.00 6.79
N THR A 149 -8.05 14.10 7.27
CA THR A 149 -7.61 15.45 6.92
C THR A 149 -6.42 15.93 7.76
N GLN A 150 -6.07 15.21 8.82
CA GLN A 150 -4.90 15.54 9.63
C GLN A 150 -3.61 15.32 8.84
N PRO A 151 -2.76 16.35 8.65
CA PRO A 151 -1.53 16.20 7.88
C PRO A 151 -0.53 15.26 8.54
N PRO A 152 0.38 14.63 7.78
CA PRO A 152 1.52 13.90 8.32
C PRO A 152 2.36 14.77 9.25
N ALA A 153 2.95 14.15 10.26
CA ALA A 153 3.80 14.85 11.22
C ALA A 153 5.01 14.02 11.65
N ARG A 154 6.13 14.68 11.85
CA ARG A 154 7.24 14.11 12.61
C ARG A 154 6.96 14.32 14.09
N ILE A 155 6.94 13.23 14.85
CA ILE A 155 6.63 13.21 16.28
C ILE A 155 7.75 12.53 17.08
N GLY A 156 7.57 12.42 18.38
CA GLY A 156 8.60 11.95 19.30
C GLY A 156 9.43 13.10 19.86
N ARG A 157 10.10 12.84 21.00
CA ARG A 157 10.91 13.84 21.69
C ARG A 157 12.05 14.40 20.83
N GLN A 158 12.60 13.58 19.93
CA GLN A 158 13.67 13.94 18.99
C GLN A 158 13.16 14.04 17.55
N ARG A 159 11.84 13.98 17.33
CA ARG A 159 11.20 13.98 16.01
C ARG A 159 11.66 12.79 15.13
N GLU A 160 11.94 11.68 15.76
CA GLU A 160 12.48 10.46 15.17
C GLU A 160 11.42 9.54 14.56
N LEU A 161 10.12 9.88 14.70
CA LEU A 161 8.99 9.11 14.21
C LEU A 161 8.19 9.90 13.18
N ILE A 162 7.55 9.19 12.25
CA ILE A 162 6.58 9.71 11.29
C ILE A 162 5.21 9.14 11.65
N ALA A 163 4.23 10.02 11.92
CA ALA A 163 2.83 9.67 12.04
C ALA A 163 2.09 10.15 10.78
N SER A 164 1.54 9.23 10.01
CA SER A 164 0.89 9.51 8.73
C SER A 164 -0.13 8.42 8.38
N PRO A 165 -1.19 8.75 7.65
CA PRO A 165 -1.97 7.72 6.97
C PRO A 165 -1.15 7.08 5.84
N ARG A 166 -1.50 5.86 5.45
CA ARG A 166 -1.04 5.18 4.22
C ARG A 166 0.48 5.00 4.11
N LEU A 167 1.18 4.85 5.24
CA LEU A 167 2.59 4.43 5.23
C LEU A 167 2.69 3.04 4.61
N ASP A 168 1.75 2.17 4.94
CA ASP A 168 1.40 0.98 4.21
C ASP A 168 0.48 1.37 3.03
N ASN A 169 0.98 1.36 1.77
CA ASN A 169 2.36 0.98 1.41
C ASN A 169 3.06 2.11 0.62
N LEU A 170 2.60 3.38 0.79
CA LEU A 170 3.21 4.52 0.11
C LEU A 170 4.66 4.79 0.56
N ALA A 171 5.04 4.36 1.77
CA ALA A 171 6.42 4.47 2.21
C ALA A 171 7.34 3.55 1.39
N SER A 172 6.95 2.29 1.15
CA SER A 172 7.69 1.38 0.25
C SER A 172 7.69 1.86 -1.19
N THR A 173 6.55 2.38 -1.67
CA THR A 173 6.44 2.99 -3.00
C THR A 173 7.41 4.17 -3.17
N TYR A 174 7.47 5.05 -2.17
CA TYR A 174 8.43 6.16 -2.18
C TYR A 174 9.88 5.66 -2.15
N ALA A 175 10.20 4.68 -1.31
CA ALA A 175 11.54 4.10 -1.23
C ALA A 175 11.96 3.46 -2.56
N ALA A 176 11.07 2.71 -3.22
CA ALA A 176 11.31 2.11 -4.53
C ALA A 176 11.53 3.17 -5.63
N LEU A 177 10.73 4.23 -5.66
CA LEU A 177 10.90 5.33 -6.59
C LEU A 177 12.22 6.09 -6.34
N ARG A 178 12.58 6.34 -5.10
CA ARG A 178 13.88 6.95 -4.76
C ARG A 178 15.04 6.07 -5.19
N ALA A 179 14.93 4.75 -5.00
CA ALA A 179 15.95 3.78 -5.40
C ALA A 179 16.17 3.78 -6.92
N ILE A 180 15.09 3.65 -7.72
CA ILE A 180 15.23 3.60 -9.18
C ILE A 180 15.72 4.93 -9.78
N VAL A 181 15.30 6.07 -9.24
CA VAL A 181 15.76 7.38 -9.65
C VAL A 181 17.25 7.54 -9.33
N HIS A 182 17.69 7.10 -8.14
CA HIS A 182 19.12 7.13 -7.76
C HIS A 182 19.96 6.27 -8.71
N VAL A 183 19.53 5.03 -8.97
CA VAL A 183 20.20 4.11 -9.90
C VAL A 183 20.27 4.69 -11.32
N ALA A 184 19.18 5.30 -11.80
CA ALA A 184 19.18 5.95 -13.11
C ALA A 184 20.13 7.14 -13.21
N ALA A 185 20.30 7.88 -12.12
CA ALA A 185 21.17 9.09 -12.06
C ALA A 185 22.63 8.75 -11.81
N SER A 186 22.95 7.62 -11.13
CA SER A 186 24.34 7.25 -10.79
C SER A 186 25.19 6.86 -12.01
N GLY A 187 24.55 6.39 -13.08
CA GLY A 187 25.25 5.86 -14.24
C GLY A 187 25.99 4.53 -13.97
N GLU A 188 25.73 3.89 -12.85
CA GLU A 188 26.34 2.62 -12.48
C GLU A 188 26.01 1.51 -13.50
N HIS A 189 27.01 0.75 -13.89
CA HIS A 189 26.84 -0.39 -14.76
C HIS A 189 26.43 -1.63 -13.94
N THR A 190 25.39 -2.29 -14.39
CA THR A 190 24.90 -3.54 -13.79
C THR A 190 24.64 -4.57 -14.88
N ALA A 191 24.79 -5.84 -14.53
CA ALA A 191 24.38 -6.97 -15.39
C ALA A 191 22.86 -7.19 -15.42
N TYR A 192 22.12 -6.48 -14.57
CA TYR A 192 20.66 -6.63 -14.40
C TYR A 192 19.89 -5.45 -14.98
N ARG A 193 18.62 -5.69 -15.36
CA ARG A 193 17.66 -4.64 -15.71
C ARG A 193 16.90 -4.24 -14.46
N PRO A 194 17.11 -3.02 -13.92
CA PRO A 194 16.36 -2.53 -12.78
C PRO A 194 14.92 -2.19 -13.22
N VAL A 195 13.94 -2.66 -12.45
CA VAL A 195 12.51 -2.43 -12.67
C VAL A 195 11.84 -2.09 -11.35
N VAL A 196 10.92 -1.13 -11.36
CA VAL A 196 9.98 -0.88 -10.27
C VAL A 196 8.57 -1.08 -10.82
N VAL A 197 7.74 -1.83 -10.12
CA VAL A 197 6.32 -2.01 -10.42
C VAL A 197 5.48 -1.63 -9.22
N LEU A 198 4.43 -0.83 -9.46
CA LEU A 198 3.50 -0.34 -8.45
C LEU A 198 2.14 -0.95 -8.74
N PHE A 199 1.73 -1.92 -7.92
CA PHE A 199 0.45 -2.59 -8.05
C PHE A 199 -0.66 -1.81 -7.34
N ASP A 200 -1.90 -2.16 -7.66
CA ASP A 200 -3.10 -1.71 -6.98
C ASP A 200 -3.85 -2.93 -6.41
N HIS A 201 -4.81 -2.69 -5.53
CA HIS A 201 -5.71 -3.72 -4.97
C HIS A 201 -5.01 -4.85 -4.18
N GLU A 202 -3.84 -4.58 -3.61
CA GLU A 202 -3.18 -5.52 -2.70
C GLU A 202 -4.07 -5.86 -1.52
N GLU A 203 -4.64 -4.84 -0.90
CA GLU A 203 -5.46 -4.89 0.32
C GLU A 203 -6.76 -5.72 0.19
N VAL A 204 -7.11 -6.08 -1.04
CA VAL A 204 -8.29 -6.91 -1.37
C VAL A 204 -7.92 -8.14 -2.20
N GLY A 205 -6.65 -8.55 -2.17
CA GLY A 205 -6.16 -9.81 -2.71
C GLY A 205 -5.62 -9.77 -4.13
N SER A 206 -5.26 -8.61 -4.68
CA SER A 206 -4.51 -8.43 -5.94
C SER A 206 -5.19 -8.97 -7.22
N ARG A 207 -6.48 -9.33 -7.19
CA ARG A 207 -7.19 -10.00 -8.29
C ARG A 207 -7.90 -9.02 -9.23
N SER A 208 -7.18 -8.03 -9.73
CA SER A 208 -7.67 -7.08 -10.73
C SER A 208 -6.65 -6.93 -11.85
N GLU A 209 -7.02 -6.21 -12.90
CA GLU A 209 -6.12 -5.91 -14.02
C GLU A 209 -4.87 -5.10 -13.63
N ARG A 210 -4.90 -4.48 -12.44
CA ARG A 210 -3.80 -3.66 -11.87
C ARG A 210 -3.11 -4.33 -10.68
N GLY A 211 -3.64 -5.44 -10.20
CA GLY A 211 -3.09 -6.19 -9.07
C GLY A 211 -1.94 -7.12 -9.45
N ALA A 212 -1.22 -7.63 -8.45
CA ALA A 212 -0.08 -8.52 -8.65
C ALA A 212 -0.45 -9.86 -9.31
N ALA A 213 -1.71 -10.30 -9.23
CA ALA A 213 -2.21 -11.50 -9.90
C ALA A 213 -2.51 -11.27 -11.40
N SER A 214 -2.38 -10.05 -11.92
CA SER A 214 -2.61 -9.74 -13.32
C SER A 214 -1.41 -10.06 -14.19
N PRO A 215 -1.58 -10.10 -15.52
CA PRO A 215 -0.47 -10.22 -16.46
C PRO A 215 0.35 -8.93 -16.62
N LEU A 216 0.12 -7.88 -15.82
CA LEU A 216 0.81 -6.59 -15.94
C LEU A 216 2.34 -6.76 -15.95
N LEU A 217 2.91 -7.31 -14.87
CA LEU A 217 4.36 -7.45 -14.76
C LEU A 217 4.92 -8.42 -15.81
N PRO A 218 4.42 -9.66 -15.98
CA PRO A 218 4.91 -10.58 -17.02
C PRO A 218 4.90 -9.95 -18.42
N SER A 219 3.80 -9.27 -18.79
CA SER A 219 3.67 -8.64 -20.09
C SER A 219 4.70 -7.54 -20.32
N VAL A 220 4.98 -6.73 -19.30
CA VAL A 220 5.99 -5.66 -19.40
C VAL A 220 7.40 -6.27 -19.54
N LEU A 221 7.75 -7.29 -18.75
CA LEU A 221 9.04 -7.96 -18.84
C LEU A 221 9.23 -8.59 -20.22
N GLU A 222 8.23 -9.28 -20.76
CA GLU A 222 8.26 -9.86 -22.11
C GLU A 222 8.50 -8.76 -23.17
N ARG A 223 7.75 -7.66 -23.11
CA ARG A 223 7.91 -6.54 -24.07
C ARG A 223 9.30 -5.90 -23.99
N VAL A 224 9.90 -5.82 -22.81
CA VAL A 224 11.28 -5.31 -22.63
C VAL A 224 12.29 -6.24 -23.30
N VAL A 225 12.14 -7.56 -23.19
CA VAL A 225 13.00 -8.54 -23.87
C VAL A 225 12.82 -8.48 -25.39
N LEU A 226 11.58 -8.43 -25.88
CA LEU A 226 11.28 -8.28 -27.31
C LEU A 226 11.87 -6.99 -27.88
N ALA A 227 11.74 -5.87 -27.18
CA ALA A 227 12.32 -4.59 -27.60
C ALA A 227 13.87 -4.62 -27.63
N ALA A 228 14.51 -5.52 -26.86
CA ALA A 228 15.94 -5.77 -26.90
C ALA A 228 16.36 -6.79 -28.01
N GLY A 229 15.44 -7.17 -28.90
CA GLY A 229 15.69 -8.11 -30.00
C GLY A 229 15.65 -9.58 -29.59
N GLY A 230 15.17 -9.91 -28.39
CA GLY A 230 14.98 -11.30 -27.93
C GLY A 230 13.62 -11.88 -28.33
N GLY A 231 13.41 -13.16 -27.99
CA GLY A 231 12.16 -13.90 -28.11
C GLY A 231 11.79 -14.57 -26.80
N ARG A 232 10.92 -15.58 -26.87
CA ARG A 232 10.45 -16.27 -25.66
C ARG A 232 11.54 -17.10 -24.95
N ASP A 233 12.52 -17.65 -25.69
CA ASP A 233 13.63 -18.37 -25.08
C ASP A 233 14.50 -17.40 -24.26
N GLU A 234 14.83 -16.23 -24.82
CA GLU A 234 15.59 -15.19 -24.13
C GLU A 234 14.84 -14.66 -22.92
N LEU A 235 13.51 -14.56 -22.98
CA LEU A 235 12.70 -14.21 -21.81
C LEU A 235 12.88 -15.24 -20.69
N TRP A 236 12.74 -16.53 -20.98
CA TRP A 236 12.89 -17.57 -19.96
C TRP A 236 14.30 -17.60 -19.35
N ARG A 237 15.33 -17.34 -20.16
CA ARG A 237 16.72 -17.18 -19.68
C ARG A 237 16.86 -15.96 -18.77
N ALA A 238 16.26 -14.83 -19.14
CA ALA A 238 16.26 -13.63 -18.31
C ALA A 238 15.54 -13.87 -16.98
N LEU A 239 14.37 -14.52 -17.02
CA LEU A 239 13.59 -14.84 -15.82
C LEU A 239 14.34 -15.81 -14.88
N ALA A 240 15.11 -16.77 -15.40
CA ALA A 240 15.87 -17.71 -14.57
C ALA A 240 16.90 -17.02 -13.65
N GLY A 241 17.42 -15.86 -14.02
CA GLY A 241 18.34 -15.06 -13.20
C GLY A 241 17.67 -13.88 -12.46
N THR A 242 16.35 -13.73 -12.61
CA THR A 242 15.60 -12.62 -12.05
C THR A 242 15.28 -12.85 -10.57
N ILE A 243 15.37 -11.78 -9.77
CA ILE A 243 14.86 -11.77 -8.39
C ILE A 243 13.91 -10.58 -8.24
N VAL A 244 12.78 -10.83 -7.58
CA VAL A 244 11.79 -9.81 -7.20
C VAL A 244 11.90 -9.53 -5.69
N ALA A 245 12.05 -8.27 -5.33
CA ALA A 245 11.87 -7.78 -3.97
C ALA A 245 10.41 -7.28 -3.83
N SER A 246 9.60 -8.01 -3.09
CA SER A 246 8.26 -7.61 -2.65
C SER A 246 8.44 -6.64 -1.48
N ALA A 247 8.35 -5.37 -1.82
CA ALA A 247 8.61 -4.26 -0.89
C ALA A 247 7.30 -3.80 -0.26
N ASP A 248 7.10 -4.17 1.00
CA ASP A 248 5.87 -3.93 1.74
C ASP A 248 6.17 -3.80 3.23
N MET A 249 5.51 -2.86 3.93
CA MET A 249 5.82 -2.51 5.31
C MET A 249 5.83 -3.73 6.24
N ALA A 250 6.59 -3.66 7.31
CA ALA A 250 6.79 -4.77 8.25
C ALA A 250 6.34 -4.40 9.67
N HIS A 251 5.86 -5.37 10.44
CA HIS A 251 5.49 -5.15 11.84
C HIS A 251 6.71 -4.92 12.72
N ALA A 252 6.78 -3.77 13.38
CA ALA A 252 7.69 -3.57 14.51
C ALA A 252 7.14 -4.23 15.77
N THR A 253 8.01 -4.61 16.69
CA THR A 253 7.60 -5.13 17.99
C THR A 253 6.85 -4.06 18.78
N HIS A 254 5.58 -4.32 19.10
CA HIS A 254 4.74 -3.37 19.81
C HIS A 254 5.07 -3.38 21.30
N PRO A 255 5.46 -2.24 21.93
CA PRO A 255 5.95 -2.24 23.30
C PRO A 255 4.90 -2.67 24.34
N ASN A 256 3.61 -2.40 24.09
CA ASN A 256 2.51 -2.78 25.00
C ASN A 256 1.96 -4.20 24.75
N TYR A 257 2.41 -4.87 23.67
CA TYR A 257 1.96 -6.21 23.27
C TYR A 257 3.14 -7.05 22.80
N ALA A 258 4.28 -6.94 23.50
CA ALA A 258 5.51 -7.62 23.11
C ALA A 258 5.37 -9.16 23.11
N GLU A 259 4.44 -9.69 23.89
CA GLU A 259 4.11 -11.13 23.96
C GLU A 259 3.42 -11.66 22.70
N LEU A 260 2.86 -10.79 21.85
CA LEU A 260 2.27 -11.17 20.56
C LEU A 260 3.33 -11.31 19.44
N HIS A 261 4.58 -11.01 19.73
CA HIS A 261 5.69 -11.13 18.78
C HIS A 261 6.56 -12.36 19.09
N GLU A 262 7.18 -12.91 18.05
CA GLU A 262 8.16 -14.00 18.20
C GLU A 262 9.36 -13.47 19.03
N PRO A 263 9.73 -14.16 20.14
CA PRO A 263 10.66 -13.60 21.13
C PRO A 263 12.11 -13.43 20.63
N SER A 264 12.55 -14.24 19.66
CA SER A 264 13.92 -14.23 19.13
C SER A 264 14.12 -13.31 17.92
N HIS A 265 13.01 -12.82 17.32
CA HIS A 265 13.01 -11.98 16.12
C HIS A 265 12.31 -10.65 16.39
N ARG A 266 12.77 -9.93 17.39
CA ARG A 266 12.21 -8.63 17.75
C ARG A 266 12.69 -7.57 16.77
N VAL A 267 11.73 -6.79 16.23
CA VAL A 267 11.95 -5.74 15.24
C VAL A 267 11.82 -4.38 15.91
N ALA A 268 12.86 -3.56 15.80
CA ALA A 268 12.89 -2.20 16.32
C ALA A 268 12.58 -1.18 15.22
N VAL A 269 11.78 -0.16 15.55
CA VAL A 269 11.68 1.06 14.75
C VAL A 269 13.02 1.79 14.78
N ASN A 270 13.45 2.35 13.67
CA ASN A 270 14.77 2.94 13.44
C ASN A 270 15.94 1.92 13.48
N GLY A 271 15.64 0.64 13.34
CA GLY A 271 16.62 -0.44 13.27
C GLY A 271 16.99 -0.89 11.86
N GLY A 272 16.50 -0.21 10.82
CA GLY A 272 16.69 -0.58 9.41
C GLY A 272 15.60 -1.49 8.85
N PRO A 273 15.65 -1.81 7.54
CA PRO A 273 14.66 -2.65 6.89
C PRO A 273 14.60 -4.05 7.49
N VAL A 274 13.50 -4.72 7.25
CA VAL A 274 13.12 -5.99 7.85
C VAL A 274 12.90 -7.02 6.75
N LEU A 275 13.68 -8.09 6.75
CA LEU A 275 13.44 -9.28 5.94
C LEU A 275 12.29 -10.08 6.57
N LYS A 276 11.24 -10.38 5.80
CA LYS A 276 10.06 -11.12 6.26
C LYS A 276 10.17 -12.59 5.86
N VAL A 277 10.06 -13.53 6.82
CA VAL A 277 10.19 -14.97 6.59
C VAL A 277 8.97 -15.71 7.15
N ASN A 278 8.40 -16.61 6.36
CA ASN A 278 7.31 -17.48 6.78
C ASN A 278 7.35 -18.82 6.05
N THR A 279 7.34 -19.94 6.80
CA THR A 279 7.48 -21.29 6.24
C THR A 279 6.24 -21.78 5.48
N GLU A 280 5.09 -21.15 5.68
CA GLU A 280 3.85 -21.43 4.93
C GLU A 280 3.76 -20.61 3.63
N LEU A 281 4.86 -19.93 3.25
CA LEU A 281 4.93 -19.07 2.06
C LEU A 281 3.88 -17.94 2.05
N ARG A 282 3.50 -17.45 3.24
CA ARG A 282 2.75 -16.20 3.36
C ARG A 282 3.61 -14.99 2.97
N TYR A 283 4.94 -15.16 3.10
CA TYR A 283 5.99 -14.37 2.47
C TYR A 283 6.78 -15.30 1.55
N ALA A 284 7.15 -14.83 0.37
CA ALA A 284 7.80 -15.64 -0.66
C ALA A 284 9.31 -15.92 -0.39
N THR A 285 9.84 -15.38 0.68
CA THR A 285 11.26 -15.38 1.00
C THR A 285 11.82 -16.81 1.13
N ASP A 286 12.79 -17.15 0.27
CA ASP A 286 13.64 -18.30 0.38
C ASP A 286 15.09 -17.92 0.75
N ALA A 287 15.98 -18.90 0.85
CA ALA A 287 17.38 -18.66 1.21
C ALA A 287 18.13 -17.80 0.18
N VAL A 288 17.82 -17.93 -1.11
CA VAL A 288 18.48 -17.20 -2.21
C VAL A 288 18.02 -15.73 -2.18
N GLY A 289 16.71 -15.50 -2.09
CA GLY A 289 16.14 -14.16 -1.95
C GLY A 289 16.64 -13.46 -0.69
N ALA A 290 16.66 -14.17 0.44
CA ALA A 290 17.19 -13.67 1.71
C ALA A 290 18.66 -13.26 1.59
N ALA A 291 19.48 -14.07 0.94
CA ALA A 291 20.90 -13.76 0.70
C ALA A 291 21.07 -12.51 -0.18
N ALA A 292 20.25 -12.36 -1.23
CA ALA A 292 20.29 -11.18 -2.09
C ALA A 292 20.00 -9.87 -1.33
N ILE A 293 19.02 -9.88 -0.41
CA ILE A 293 18.70 -8.70 0.42
C ILE A 293 19.80 -8.45 1.48
N ARG A 294 20.40 -9.51 2.06
CA ARG A 294 21.54 -9.32 2.99
C ARG A 294 22.72 -8.65 2.29
N LEU A 295 23.10 -9.13 1.12
CA LEU A 295 24.18 -8.52 0.32
C LEU A 295 23.84 -7.05 -0.05
N ALA A 296 22.60 -6.76 -0.39
CA ALA A 296 22.17 -5.40 -0.69
C ALA A 296 22.24 -4.47 0.56
N ALA A 297 21.85 -4.96 1.72
CA ALA A 297 21.96 -4.22 2.98
C ALA A 297 23.43 -3.99 3.37
N ASP A 298 24.29 -5.00 3.22
CA ASP A 298 25.74 -4.90 3.45
C ASP A 298 26.37 -3.88 2.49
N GLN A 299 26.04 -3.93 1.20
CA GLN A 299 26.49 -2.96 0.19
C GLN A 299 26.06 -1.54 0.53
N ALA A 300 24.86 -1.36 1.03
CA ALA A 300 24.33 -0.06 1.46
C ALA A 300 24.88 0.41 2.82
N GLY A 301 25.59 -0.44 3.57
CA GLY A 301 26.04 -0.15 4.93
C GLY A 301 24.86 0.01 5.92
N VAL A 302 23.77 -0.72 5.72
CA VAL A 302 22.52 -0.60 6.45
C VAL A 302 22.29 -1.86 7.30
N PRO A 303 21.90 -1.72 8.59
CA PRO A 303 21.50 -2.88 9.38
C PRO A 303 20.23 -3.53 8.82
N LEU A 304 20.16 -4.86 8.88
CA LEU A 304 19.00 -5.63 8.42
C LEU A 304 18.43 -6.44 9.58
N GLN A 305 17.14 -6.29 9.81
CA GLN A 305 16.38 -7.05 10.80
C GLN A 305 15.64 -8.22 10.14
N VAL A 306 15.13 -9.15 10.94
CA VAL A 306 14.34 -10.29 10.47
C VAL A 306 13.05 -10.36 11.26
N PHE A 307 11.93 -10.50 10.55
CA PHE A 307 10.62 -10.76 11.11
C PHE A 307 10.17 -12.18 10.83
N VAL A 308 9.70 -12.83 11.89
CA VAL A 308 9.01 -14.14 11.84
C VAL A 308 7.73 -14.00 12.66
N THR A 309 6.61 -14.45 12.15
CA THR A 309 5.35 -14.50 12.90
C THR A 309 5.43 -15.57 14.00
N ARG A 310 4.84 -15.32 15.17
CA ARG A 310 4.68 -16.37 16.20
C ARG A 310 3.96 -17.58 15.58
N SER A 311 4.47 -18.77 15.86
CA SER A 311 3.98 -20.02 15.24
C SER A 311 2.51 -20.37 15.59
N ASP A 312 1.97 -19.75 16.63
CA ASP A 312 0.59 -19.93 17.10
C ASP A 312 -0.36 -18.80 16.63
N LEU A 313 0.13 -17.85 15.80
CA LEU A 313 -0.65 -16.77 15.26
C LEU A 313 -0.70 -16.83 13.72
N PRO A 314 -1.81 -16.40 13.11
CA PRO A 314 -1.89 -16.32 11.65
C PRO A 314 -0.93 -15.26 11.11
N CYS A 315 -0.30 -15.55 9.98
CA CYS A 315 0.54 -14.61 9.25
C CYS A 315 -0.28 -13.85 8.20
N GLY A 316 -0.05 -12.56 8.06
CA GLY A 316 -0.49 -11.78 6.90
C GLY A 316 0.18 -12.28 5.62
N SER A 317 -0.19 -11.71 4.49
CA SER A 317 0.45 -11.98 3.20
C SER A 317 0.74 -10.66 2.50
N THR A 318 1.40 -10.74 1.33
CA THR A 318 1.87 -9.60 0.54
C THR A 318 1.67 -9.91 -0.94
N ILE A 319 2.08 -9.00 -1.81
CA ILE A 319 2.21 -9.28 -3.26
C ILE A 319 3.27 -10.35 -3.57
N GLY A 320 4.19 -10.65 -2.64
CA GLY A 320 5.33 -11.55 -2.85
C GLY A 320 4.94 -12.93 -3.36
N PRO A 321 4.17 -13.73 -2.61
CA PRO A 321 3.74 -15.06 -3.04
C PRO A 321 2.95 -15.06 -4.35
N ILE A 322 2.13 -14.03 -4.56
CA ILE A 322 1.33 -13.87 -5.79
C ILE A 322 2.26 -13.62 -6.97
N THR A 323 3.20 -12.68 -6.84
CA THR A 323 4.18 -12.35 -7.88
C THR A 323 5.08 -13.55 -8.19
N ALA A 324 5.56 -14.27 -7.16
CA ALA A 324 6.35 -15.49 -7.32
C ALA A 324 5.62 -16.53 -8.17
N GLY A 325 4.35 -16.80 -7.87
CA GLY A 325 3.53 -17.74 -8.65
C GLY A 325 3.21 -17.23 -10.06
N GLN A 326 2.97 -15.94 -10.23
CA GLN A 326 2.57 -15.34 -11.52
C GLN A 326 3.73 -15.25 -12.51
N VAL A 327 4.93 -14.90 -12.05
CA VAL A 327 6.12 -14.70 -12.90
C VAL A 327 7.02 -15.93 -12.93
N GLY A 328 6.97 -16.77 -11.90
CA GLY A 328 7.80 -17.97 -11.78
C GLY A 328 9.27 -17.68 -11.46
N VAL A 329 9.55 -16.71 -10.58
CA VAL A 329 10.91 -16.28 -10.23
C VAL A 329 11.12 -16.22 -8.72
N THR A 330 12.37 -16.29 -8.28
CA THR A 330 12.74 -16.07 -6.88
C THR A 330 12.21 -14.72 -6.42
N THR A 331 11.46 -14.74 -5.31
CA THR A 331 10.86 -13.54 -4.73
C THR A 331 11.18 -13.48 -3.24
N VAL A 332 11.47 -12.29 -2.75
CA VAL A 332 11.81 -12.03 -1.35
C VAL A 332 11.00 -10.88 -0.80
N ASP A 333 10.47 -11.02 0.41
CA ASP A 333 9.65 -10.01 1.09
C ASP A 333 10.48 -9.22 2.10
N LEU A 334 10.41 -7.89 2.01
CA LEU A 334 11.05 -7.00 2.97
C LEU A 334 10.27 -5.69 3.11
N GLY A 335 10.48 -4.97 4.23
CA GLY A 335 9.83 -3.69 4.46
C GLY A 335 10.49 -2.83 5.53
N ALA A 336 10.11 -1.55 5.62
CA ALA A 336 10.45 -0.73 6.77
C ALA A 336 9.54 -1.09 7.97
N PRO A 337 10.06 -1.05 9.22
CA PRO A 337 9.26 -1.38 10.38
C PRO A 337 8.26 -0.27 10.73
N MET A 338 7.05 -0.68 11.11
CA MET A 338 5.98 0.23 11.51
C MET A 338 5.11 -0.32 12.64
N LEU A 339 4.38 0.55 13.31
CA LEU A 339 3.30 0.24 14.23
C LEU A 339 1.96 0.73 13.68
N SER A 340 0.88 0.15 14.19
CA SER A 340 -0.50 0.53 13.84
C SER A 340 -0.80 0.38 12.34
N MET A 341 -0.21 -0.61 11.67
CA MET A 341 -0.55 -0.96 10.29
C MET A 341 -2.07 -1.08 10.11
N HIS A 342 -2.61 -0.53 9.02
CA HIS A 342 -4.05 -0.45 8.72
C HIS A 342 -4.87 0.48 9.63
N SER A 343 -4.23 1.23 10.53
CA SER A 343 -4.88 2.37 11.18
C SER A 343 -5.05 3.51 10.18
N ILE A 344 -6.05 4.35 10.40
CA ILE A 344 -6.18 5.61 9.63
C ILE A 344 -4.94 6.52 9.81
N ARG A 345 -4.14 6.28 10.88
CA ARG A 345 -2.90 7.00 11.16
C ARG A 345 -1.87 6.05 11.74
N GLU A 346 -0.88 5.75 10.95
CA GLU A 346 0.17 4.77 11.19
C GLU A 346 1.44 5.45 11.70
N LEU A 347 2.41 4.65 12.18
CA LEU A 347 3.63 5.15 12.82
C LEU A 347 4.86 4.38 12.33
N ALA A 348 5.85 5.07 11.79
CA ALA A 348 7.13 4.49 11.34
C ALA A 348 8.32 5.33 11.79
N GLY A 349 9.53 4.81 11.61
CA GLY A 349 10.78 5.49 11.89
C GLY A 349 11.21 6.44 10.76
N VAL A 350 11.77 7.59 11.11
CA VAL A 350 12.34 8.54 10.13
C VAL A 350 13.62 7.98 9.48
N PRO A 351 14.64 7.52 10.22
CA PRO A 351 15.83 6.92 9.64
C PRO A 351 15.57 5.68 8.78
N ASP A 352 14.57 4.87 9.15
CA ASP A 352 14.23 3.64 8.40
C ASP A 352 13.92 3.92 6.92
N GLN A 353 13.31 5.07 6.61
CA GLN A 353 12.93 5.40 5.24
C GLN A 353 14.15 5.57 4.33
N ALA A 354 15.20 6.22 4.82
CA ALA A 354 16.45 6.40 4.07
C ALA A 354 17.22 5.06 3.95
N MET A 355 17.31 4.29 5.04
CA MET A 355 17.95 2.98 5.07
C MET A 355 17.25 2.01 4.10
N TYR A 356 15.93 2.01 4.09
CA TYR A 356 15.12 1.18 3.20
C TYR A 356 15.37 1.54 1.73
N ALA A 357 15.32 2.81 1.37
CA ALA A 357 15.59 3.26 0.01
C ALA A 357 17.02 2.92 -0.45
N ALA A 358 18.01 3.03 0.43
CA ALA A 358 19.39 2.65 0.13
C ALA A 358 19.55 1.14 -0.12
N THR A 359 18.91 0.32 0.69
CA THR A 359 18.89 -1.16 0.50
C THR A 359 18.23 -1.54 -0.82
N LEU A 360 17.11 -0.92 -1.19
CA LEU A 360 16.43 -1.16 -2.47
C LEU A 360 17.29 -0.69 -3.66
N ALA A 361 18.02 0.42 -3.54
CA ALA A 361 18.93 0.87 -4.59
C ALA A 361 20.09 -0.13 -4.81
N ALA A 362 20.72 -0.60 -3.73
CA ALA A 362 21.76 -1.63 -3.78
C ALA A 362 21.24 -2.97 -4.35
N PHE A 363 20.00 -3.36 -4.01
CA PHE A 363 19.36 -4.54 -4.60
C PHE A 363 19.17 -4.41 -6.12
N LEU A 364 18.82 -3.23 -6.62
CA LEU A 364 18.63 -2.98 -8.05
C LEU A 364 19.95 -3.02 -8.84
N VAL A 365 21.07 -2.65 -8.20
CA VAL A 365 22.42 -2.64 -8.80
C VAL A 365 23.39 -3.36 -7.84
N PRO A 366 23.30 -4.70 -7.74
CA PRO A 366 24.23 -5.45 -6.89
C PRO A 366 25.64 -5.34 -7.43
N VAL A 367 26.63 -5.07 -6.56
CA VAL A 367 28.05 -5.21 -6.87
C VAL A 367 28.37 -6.69 -6.96
N GLY A 368 29.13 -7.07 -8.01
CA GLY A 368 29.54 -8.46 -8.28
C GLY A 368 30.57 -8.98 -7.29
#